data_c4e18ffd45f0064efa7a05c7f40d5698
#
_entry.id   c4e18ffd45f0064efa7a05c7f40d5698
#
_cell.length_a   1.000
_cell.length_b   1.000
_cell.length_c   1.000
_cell.angle_alpha   90.00
_cell.angle_beta   90.00
_cell.angle_gamma   90.00
#
_symmetry.space_group_name_H-M   'P 1'
#
loop_
_entity.id
_entity.type
_entity.pdbx_description
1 polymer ?
#
loop_
_entity_poly.entity_id
_entity_poly.type
_entity_poly.pdbx_seq_one_letter_code
_entity_poly.pdbx_strand_id
1 'polypeptide(L)'
;KIDIFTNKIIYEKNHFNFPKLDNVSFNFEIDDKILGSADCIMTDVFNSMNDKDDKEALLKRFMVDQELMNRTSDTAVFMHCLPAKIGSEVSNDVIKGSKSIVLKQAKNRMVAQRGVMKWLEL
;
A
#
# COMPACT_ATOMS: atom_id res chain seq x y z
N LYS A 1 1.38 -12.20 7.58
CA LYS A 1 2.46 -12.06 6.61
C LYS A 1 2.28 -10.75 5.86
N ILE A 2 3.36 -10.03 5.57
CA ILE A 2 3.39 -8.80 4.78
C ILE A 2 4.33 -9.03 3.59
N ASP A 3 3.81 -8.87 2.39
CA ASP A 3 4.58 -8.90 1.16
C ASP A 3 4.65 -7.49 0.59
N ILE A 4 5.86 -6.93 0.52
CA ILE A 4 6.11 -5.57 0.04
C ILE A 4 6.61 -5.64 -1.41
N PHE A 5 5.86 -5.05 -2.34
CA PHE A 5 6.25 -4.91 -3.73
C PHE A 5 6.88 -3.55 -3.95
N THR A 6 8.09 -3.52 -4.48
CA THR A 6 8.83 -2.28 -4.74
C THR A 6 9.85 -2.45 -5.87
N ASN A 7 10.39 -1.35 -6.38
CA ASN A 7 11.47 -1.39 -7.34
C ASN A 7 12.81 -1.67 -6.65
N LYS A 8 13.62 -2.56 -7.24
CA LYS A 8 14.92 -2.97 -6.70
C LYS A 8 15.86 -1.78 -6.47
N ILE A 9 15.91 -0.82 -7.38
CA ILE A 9 16.74 0.39 -7.26
C ILE A 9 16.32 1.22 -6.04
N ILE A 10 15.00 1.37 -5.81
CA ILE A 10 14.47 2.11 -4.66
C ILE A 10 14.82 1.37 -3.36
N TYR A 11 14.68 0.05 -3.34
CA TYR A 11 15.03 -0.78 -2.20
C TYR A 11 16.51 -0.64 -1.83
N GLU A 12 17.41 -0.75 -2.82
CA GLU A 12 18.87 -0.64 -2.61
C GLU A 12 19.31 0.76 -2.18
N LYS A 13 18.71 1.83 -2.73
CA LYS A 13 19.03 3.22 -2.35
C LYS A 13 18.63 3.56 -0.91
N ASN A 14 17.54 3.01 -0.42
CA ASN A 14 17.02 3.41 0.88
C ASN A 14 17.63 2.62 2.06
N HIS A 15 18.50 1.62 1.80
CA HIS A 15 19.15 0.80 2.83
C HIS A 15 18.25 0.58 4.04
N PHE A 16 17.11 -0.06 3.81
CA PHE A 16 16.21 -0.36 4.91
C PHE A 16 16.91 -1.28 5.91
N ASN A 17 17.55 -0.70 6.91
CA ASN A 17 18.05 -1.41 8.08
C ASN A 17 16.89 -1.88 8.96
N PHE A 18 15.90 -2.53 8.33
CA PHE A 18 14.88 -3.20 9.12
C PHE A 18 15.50 -4.46 9.73
N PRO A 19 15.24 -4.72 11.00
CA PRO A 19 15.54 -6.03 11.55
C PRO A 19 14.85 -7.06 10.66
N LYS A 20 15.55 -8.17 10.37
CA LYS A 20 14.95 -9.26 9.57
C LYS A 20 13.71 -9.75 10.30
N LEU A 21 12.55 -9.51 9.73
CA LEU A 21 11.27 -9.96 10.27
C LEU A 21 10.82 -11.18 9.45
N ASP A 22 10.58 -12.30 10.13
CA ASP A 22 10.23 -13.56 9.49
C ASP A 22 8.89 -13.51 8.73
N ASN A 23 8.05 -12.51 9.03
CA ASN A 23 6.75 -12.32 8.43
C ASN A 23 6.70 -11.21 7.36
N VAL A 24 7.86 -10.62 6.98
CA VAL A 24 7.95 -9.57 5.96
C VAL A 24 8.86 -10.04 4.83
N SER A 25 8.40 -9.92 3.59
CA SER A 25 9.18 -10.18 2.38
C SER A 25 9.14 -9.00 1.42
N PHE A 26 10.26 -8.78 0.71
CA PHE A 26 10.35 -7.79 -0.36
C PHE A 26 10.36 -8.49 -1.71
N ASN A 27 9.50 -8.02 -2.60
CA ASN A 27 9.30 -8.58 -3.94
C ASN A 27 9.53 -7.47 -4.97
N PHE A 28 10.26 -7.79 -6.04
CA PHE A 28 10.59 -6.81 -7.09
C PHE A 28 9.77 -7.00 -8.37
N GLU A 29 8.95 -8.03 -8.39
CA GLU A 29 7.98 -8.32 -9.44
C GLU A 29 6.65 -8.70 -8.79
N ILE A 30 5.55 -8.45 -9.50
CA ILE A 30 4.21 -8.86 -9.04
C ILE A 30 4.08 -10.37 -9.20
N ASP A 31 3.68 -11.05 -8.14
CA ASP A 31 3.49 -12.50 -8.09
C ASP A 31 2.01 -12.83 -7.88
N ASP A 32 1.42 -13.55 -8.83
CA ASP A 32 0.00 -13.93 -8.82
C ASP A 32 -0.39 -14.84 -7.66
N LYS A 33 0.54 -15.68 -7.17
CA LYS A 33 0.28 -16.54 -6.01
C LYS A 33 0.14 -15.71 -4.74
N ILE A 34 0.98 -14.68 -4.62
CA ILE A 34 0.90 -13.75 -3.48
C ILE A 34 -0.39 -12.93 -3.58
N LEU A 35 -0.70 -12.38 -4.76
CA LEU A 35 -1.94 -11.61 -4.97
C LEU A 35 -3.18 -12.45 -4.70
N GLY A 36 -3.26 -13.67 -5.23
CA GLY A 36 -4.41 -14.56 -5.07
C GLY A 36 -4.68 -14.98 -3.63
N SER A 37 -3.67 -14.91 -2.75
CA SER A 37 -3.79 -15.21 -1.33
C SER A 37 -3.88 -13.96 -0.43
N ALA A 38 -3.86 -12.77 -1.01
CA ALA A 38 -3.88 -11.52 -0.24
C ALA A 38 -5.29 -11.22 0.28
N ASP A 39 -5.38 -10.87 1.56
CA ASP A 39 -6.61 -10.36 2.20
C ASP A 39 -6.75 -8.85 2.01
N CYS A 40 -5.64 -8.15 1.79
CA CYS A 40 -5.60 -6.70 1.66
C CYS A 40 -4.49 -6.28 0.69
N ILE A 41 -4.83 -5.38 -0.21
CA ILE A 41 -3.89 -4.64 -1.05
C ILE A 41 -3.83 -3.21 -0.52
N MET A 42 -2.62 -2.74 -0.22
CA MET A 42 -2.42 -1.37 0.25
C MET A 42 -1.33 -0.69 -0.57
N THR A 43 -1.56 0.53 -0.96
CA THR A 43 -0.53 1.39 -1.57
C THR A 43 -0.50 2.76 -0.91
N ASP A 44 0.55 3.51 -1.17
CA ASP A 44 0.75 4.90 -0.77
C ASP A 44 1.21 5.69 -2.00
N VAL A 45 1.30 7.00 -1.90
CA VAL A 45 1.81 7.86 -2.98
C VAL A 45 3.22 7.44 -3.39
N PHE A 46 3.48 7.40 -4.70
CA PHE A 46 4.80 7.04 -5.22
C PHE A 46 5.85 8.11 -4.93
N ASN A 47 5.43 9.38 -4.95
CA ASN A 47 6.29 10.53 -4.61
C ASN A 47 5.66 11.32 -3.46
N SER A 48 6.38 11.43 -2.35
CA SER A 48 6.05 12.35 -1.27
C SER A 48 6.46 13.78 -1.62
N MET A 49 5.85 14.77 -0.97
CA MET A 49 6.16 16.20 -1.18
C MET A 49 7.63 16.55 -0.93
N ASN A 50 8.34 15.75 -0.14
CA ASN A 50 9.74 15.96 0.22
C ASN A 50 10.72 15.09 -0.61
N ASP A 51 10.23 14.26 -1.53
CA ASP A 51 11.08 13.44 -2.38
C ASP A 51 11.82 14.32 -3.39
N LYS A 52 13.15 14.14 -3.44
CA LYS A 52 14.02 14.83 -4.40
C LYS A 52 14.06 14.13 -5.75
N ASP A 53 13.85 12.82 -5.76
CA ASP A 53 13.87 11.97 -6.94
C ASP A 53 12.44 11.61 -7.37
N ASP A 54 12.17 11.69 -8.67
CA ASP A 54 10.92 11.18 -9.22
C ASP A 54 10.96 9.64 -9.28
N LYS A 55 10.16 8.99 -8.44
CA LYS A 55 10.05 7.53 -8.35
C LYS A 55 8.89 6.99 -9.19
N GLU A 56 8.05 7.87 -9.75
CA GLU A 56 6.81 7.47 -10.41
C GLU A 56 7.07 6.50 -11.57
N ALA A 57 8.06 6.80 -12.42
CA ALA A 57 8.41 5.93 -13.54
C ALA A 57 8.87 4.53 -13.10
N LEU A 58 9.59 4.42 -11.98
CA LEU A 58 10.08 3.15 -11.43
C LEU A 58 8.98 2.34 -10.75
N LEU A 59 7.97 3.02 -10.21
CA LEU A 59 6.88 2.40 -9.44
C LEU A 59 5.60 2.21 -10.26
N LYS A 60 5.50 2.80 -11.45
CA LYS A 60 4.28 2.76 -12.29
C LYS A 60 3.73 1.34 -12.52
N ARG A 61 4.59 0.35 -12.64
CA ARG A 61 4.18 -1.06 -12.80
C ARG A 61 3.50 -1.67 -11.57
N PHE A 62 3.61 -1.01 -10.42
CA PHE A 62 2.95 -1.39 -9.17
C PHE A 62 1.67 -0.60 -8.92
N MET A 63 1.19 0.18 -9.89
CA MET A 63 -0.10 0.85 -9.79
C MET A 63 -1.20 -0.18 -9.53
N VAL A 64 -2.02 0.11 -8.54
CA VAL A 64 -3.17 -0.75 -8.22
C VAL A 64 -4.36 -0.32 -9.07
N ASP A 65 -4.62 -1.08 -10.11
CA ASP A 65 -5.78 -0.93 -11.00
C ASP A 65 -6.77 -2.09 -10.86
N GLN A 66 -7.83 -2.04 -11.63
CA GLN A 66 -8.86 -3.08 -11.58
C GLN A 66 -8.33 -4.44 -12.07
N GLU A 67 -7.39 -4.46 -13.00
CA GLU A 67 -6.77 -5.70 -13.49
C GLU A 67 -5.99 -6.38 -12.35
N LEU A 68 -5.17 -5.62 -11.61
CA LEU A 68 -4.47 -6.13 -10.44
C LEU A 68 -5.46 -6.63 -9.37
N MET A 69 -6.51 -5.85 -9.07
CA MET A 69 -7.51 -6.25 -8.08
C MET A 69 -8.32 -7.49 -8.49
N ASN A 70 -8.50 -7.76 -9.76
CA ASN A 70 -9.15 -8.98 -10.25
C ASN A 70 -8.28 -10.24 -10.05
N ARG A 71 -6.98 -10.08 -9.84
CA ARG A 71 -6.02 -11.17 -9.55
C ARG A 71 -5.93 -11.49 -8.06
N THR A 72 -6.57 -10.70 -7.20
CA THR A 72 -6.61 -10.94 -5.75
C THR A 72 -7.78 -11.86 -5.38
N SER A 73 -7.82 -12.31 -4.12
CA SER A 73 -8.96 -13.07 -3.61
C SER A 73 -10.26 -12.24 -3.70
N ASP A 74 -11.41 -12.93 -3.78
CA ASP A 74 -12.73 -12.27 -3.86
C ASP A 74 -13.02 -11.40 -2.63
N THR A 75 -12.49 -11.80 -1.48
CA THR A 75 -12.65 -11.10 -0.19
C THR A 75 -11.61 -10.01 0.05
N ALA A 76 -10.60 -9.89 -0.82
CA ALA A 76 -9.55 -8.89 -0.65
C ALA A 76 -10.11 -7.47 -0.67
N VAL A 77 -9.60 -6.63 0.23
CA VAL A 77 -9.95 -5.20 0.30
C VAL A 77 -8.80 -4.33 -0.17
N PHE A 78 -9.14 -3.12 -0.64
CA PHE A 78 -8.16 -2.10 -0.99
C PHE A 78 -8.07 -1.01 0.09
N MET A 79 -6.85 -0.64 0.44
CA MET A 79 -6.52 0.40 1.42
C MET A 79 -5.56 1.45 0.85
N HIS A 80 -5.67 2.68 1.33
CA HIS A 80 -4.75 3.79 1.04
C HIS A 80 -4.79 4.79 2.19
N CYS A 81 -3.64 5.27 2.63
CA CYS A 81 -3.55 6.19 3.76
C CYS A 81 -4.05 7.62 3.46
N LEU A 82 -4.28 7.95 2.18
CA LEU A 82 -4.68 9.28 1.69
C LEU A 82 -3.69 10.42 2.07
N PRO A 83 -3.56 11.47 1.23
CA PRO A 83 -4.24 11.66 -0.06
C PRO A 83 -3.76 10.73 -1.14
N ALA A 84 -4.61 10.36 -2.12
CA ALA A 84 -4.25 9.50 -3.24
C ALA A 84 -4.11 10.32 -4.54
N LYS A 85 -3.10 9.98 -5.36
CA LYS A 85 -2.92 10.53 -6.71
C LYS A 85 -3.49 9.55 -7.73
N ILE A 86 -4.74 9.75 -8.10
CA ILE A 86 -5.44 8.89 -9.07
C ILE A 86 -4.73 8.90 -10.42
N GLY A 87 -4.49 7.71 -10.98
CA GLY A 87 -3.76 7.51 -12.23
C GLY A 87 -2.25 7.37 -12.06
N SER A 88 -1.72 7.57 -10.84
CA SER A 88 -0.33 7.29 -10.46
C SER A 88 -0.21 5.95 -9.73
N GLU A 89 -0.52 5.90 -8.44
CA GLU A 89 -0.41 4.68 -7.63
C GLU A 89 -1.71 3.87 -7.57
N VAL A 90 -2.85 4.48 -7.91
CA VAL A 90 -4.16 3.81 -7.89
C VAL A 90 -5.06 4.33 -9.00
N SER A 91 -5.89 3.45 -9.57
CA SER A 91 -6.93 3.84 -10.53
C SER A 91 -8.19 4.36 -9.83
N ASN A 92 -8.98 5.18 -10.57
CA ASN A 92 -10.25 5.71 -10.05
C ASN A 92 -11.26 4.60 -9.73
N ASP A 93 -11.28 3.52 -10.51
CA ASP A 93 -12.21 2.41 -10.35
C ASP A 93 -11.93 1.61 -9.07
N VAL A 94 -10.65 1.45 -8.72
CA VAL A 94 -10.24 0.78 -7.48
C VAL A 94 -10.57 1.62 -6.26
N ILE A 95 -10.14 2.90 -6.24
CA ILE A 95 -10.33 3.73 -5.05
C ILE A 95 -11.81 3.98 -4.73
N LYS A 96 -12.68 4.00 -5.74
CA LYS A 96 -14.14 4.15 -5.60
C LYS A 96 -14.91 2.83 -5.66
N GLY A 97 -14.21 1.73 -5.90
CA GLY A 97 -14.80 0.40 -6.08
C GLY A 97 -15.33 -0.21 -4.77
N SER A 98 -16.10 -1.28 -4.91
CA SER A 98 -16.74 -1.98 -3.78
C SER A 98 -15.75 -2.61 -2.80
N LYS A 99 -14.55 -2.98 -3.26
CA LYS A 99 -13.46 -3.51 -2.42
C LYS A 99 -12.71 -2.42 -1.65
N SER A 100 -12.93 -1.13 -1.95
CA SER A 100 -12.22 -0.02 -1.30
C SER A 100 -12.77 0.27 0.09
N ILE A 101 -11.88 0.26 1.08
CA ILE A 101 -12.20 0.64 2.46
C ILE A 101 -11.43 1.89 2.90
N VAL A 102 -10.96 2.71 1.96
CA VAL A 102 -10.13 3.89 2.25
C VAL A 102 -10.82 4.89 3.18
N LEU A 103 -12.12 5.13 3.02
CA LEU A 103 -12.87 6.03 3.92
C LEU A 103 -13.03 5.46 5.32
N LYS A 104 -13.22 4.13 5.43
CA LYS A 104 -13.26 3.43 6.73
C LYS A 104 -11.90 3.52 7.42
N GLN A 105 -10.82 3.32 6.68
CA GLN A 105 -9.45 3.48 7.19
C GLN A 105 -9.20 4.91 7.68
N ALA A 106 -9.56 5.93 6.89
CA ALA A 106 -9.40 7.33 7.27
C ALA A 106 -10.18 7.67 8.56
N LYS A 107 -11.41 7.19 8.69
CA LYS A 107 -12.23 7.34 9.91
C LYS A 107 -11.58 6.64 11.11
N ASN A 108 -11.09 5.42 10.93
CA ASN A 108 -10.46 4.64 12.00
C ASN A 108 -9.17 5.28 12.53
N ARG A 109 -8.47 6.06 11.72
CA ARG A 109 -7.26 6.79 12.14
C ARG A 109 -7.53 7.66 13.39
N MET A 110 -8.62 8.43 13.39
CA MET A 110 -9.00 9.26 14.53
C MET A 110 -9.32 8.40 15.78
N VAL A 111 -10.05 7.30 15.58
CA VAL A 111 -10.42 6.40 16.68
C VAL A 111 -9.19 5.75 17.31
N ALA A 112 -8.27 5.26 16.47
CA ALA A 112 -7.01 4.65 16.92
C ALA A 112 -6.14 5.65 17.71
N GLN A 113 -5.98 6.87 17.18
CA GLN A 113 -5.19 7.91 17.87
C GLN A 113 -5.80 8.29 19.23
N ARG A 114 -7.12 8.43 19.31
CA ARG A 114 -7.82 8.66 20.60
C ARG A 114 -7.64 7.49 21.57
N GLY A 115 -7.66 6.26 21.06
CA GLY A 115 -7.39 5.07 21.87
C GLY A 115 -5.98 5.08 22.46
N VAL A 116 -4.97 5.42 21.66
CA VAL A 116 -3.57 5.55 22.13
C VAL A 116 -3.43 6.67 23.17
N MET A 117 -4.00 7.84 22.92
CA MET A 117 -3.98 8.94 23.90
C MET A 117 -4.60 8.52 25.23
N LYS A 118 -5.77 7.85 25.18
CA LYS A 118 -6.41 7.35 26.40
C LYS A 118 -5.56 6.29 27.11
N TRP A 119 -4.89 5.41 26.38
CA TRP A 119 -3.99 4.40 26.94
C TRP A 119 -2.77 5.01 27.61
N LEU A 120 -2.25 6.12 27.05
CA LEU A 120 -1.14 6.89 27.62
C LEU A 120 -1.58 7.87 28.73
N GLU A 121 -2.86 7.91 29.07
CA GLU A 121 -3.44 8.83 30.07
C GLU A 121 -3.24 10.32 29.73
N LEU A 122 -3.23 10.65 28.41
CA LEU A 122 -3.10 12.02 27.91
C LEU A 122 -4.46 12.67 27.63
#